data_73def1dab1de216c32aac93dce36e0d3
#
_entry.id   73def1dab1de216c32aac93dce36e0d3
#
_cell.length_a   1.000
_cell.length_b   1.000
_cell.length_c   1.000
_cell.angle_alpha   90.00
_cell.angle_beta   90.00
_cell.angle_gamma   90.00
#
_symmetry.space_group_name_H-M   'P 1'
#
loop_
_entity.id
_entity.type
_entity.pdbx_description
1 polymer ?
#
loop_
_entity_poly.entity_id
_entity_poly.type
_entity_poly.pdbx_seq_one_letter_code
_entity_poly.pdbx_strand_id
1 'polypeptide(L)'
;IQDSDIVLLAVPTIAVEDTAKKVFEIVKNSIYVINVAKGFHPVTHDRLSVVIEKVADKEKCKGIISLIGPSHAEEVILRKLTCINAVSENEEAAKVIQHLFSNDYFRVYTNTDVIGAEIGVAIKNVMAIASGILEGSGQGDNARAALMTRGLAEMSRYGVSYGGKFETYLGLDGVGDLIVTCTSLHSRNFMAGFEIGKTQDVATFMKNNTKTVEGILACKVIHDEAQKRNISMPITDQVYAVLYEGKSPNQAISDLMKRDLKAEN
;
A
#
# COMPACT_ATOMS: atom_id res chain seq x y z
N ILE A 1 5.58 -24.65 -13.19
CA ILE A 1 6.38 -23.42 -13.15
C ILE A 1 7.85 -23.64 -13.55
N GLN A 2 8.32 -24.91 -13.66
CA GLN A 2 9.77 -25.19 -13.93
C GLN A 2 10.30 -24.52 -15.20
N ASP A 3 9.47 -24.41 -16.23
CA ASP A 3 9.81 -23.90 -17.55
C ASP A 3 9.13 -22.54 -17.83
N SER A 4 8.70 -21.83 -16.77
CA SER A 4 8.10 -20.48 -16.89
C SER A 4 9.14 -19.44 -17.19
N ASP A 5 8.78 -18.41 -17.96
CA ASP A 5 9.56 -17.19 -18.17
C ASP A 5 9.20 -16.09 -17.16
N ILE A 6 7.99 -16.15 -16.64
CA ILE A 6 7.43 -15.18 -15.69
C ILE A 6 6.67 -15.91 -14.59
N VAL A 7 6.89 -15.49 -13.33
CA VAL A 7 6.14 -15.97 -12.18
C VAL A 7 5.52 -14.80 -11.45
N LEU A 8 4.20 -14.84 -11.26
CA LEU A 8 3.45 -13.83 -10.52
C LEU A 8 3.15 -14.33 -9.11
N LEU A 9 3.60 -13.58 -8.10
CA LEU A 9 3.35 -13.82 -6.68
C LEU A 9 2.07 -13.10 -6.26
N ALA A 10 0.96 -13.83 -6.16
CA ALA A 10 -0.34 -13.35 -5.71
C ALA A 10 -0.71 -13.99 -4.36
N VAL A 11 0.16 -13.83 -3.39
CA VAL A 11 0.04 -14.41 -2.04
C VAL A 11 0.01 -13.31 -0.98
N PRO A 12 -0.51 -13.56 0.24
CA PRO A 12 -0.40 -12.61 1.35
C PRO A 12 1.07 -12.24 1.65
N THR A 13 1.31 -11.02 2.15
CA THR A 13 2.65 -10.49 2.44
C THR A 13 3.52 -11.43 3.26
N ILE A 14 2.95 -12.11 4.25
CA ILE A 14 3.66 -13.07 5.11
C ILE A 14 4.20 -14.31 4.34
N ALA A 15 3.59 -14.63 3.21
CA ALA A 15 3.96 -15.80 2.41
C ALA A 15 4.90 -15.46 1.24
N VAL A 16 5.20 -14.19 1.00
CA VAL A 16 5.99 -13.75 -0.16
C VAL A 16 7.39 -14.33 -0.13
N GLU A 17 8.08 -14.26 1.01
CA GLU A 17 9.46 -14.76 1.16
C GLU A 17 9.55 -16.25 0.86
N ASP A 18 8.77 -17.06 1.58
CA ASP A 18 8.77 -18.53 1.41
C ASP A 18 8.34 -18.95 0.02
N THR A 19 7.38 -18.23 -0.58
CA THR A 19 6.91 -18.53 -1.93
C THR A 19 7.99 -18.19 -2.97
N ALA A 20 8.64 -17.04 -2.85
CA ALA A 20 9.73 -16.64 -3.74
C ALA A 20 10.90 -17.64 -3.65
N LYS A 21 11.30 -18.04 -2.44
CA LYS A 21 12.34 -19.05 -2.23
C LYS A 21 12.01 -20.37 -2.95
N LYS A 22 10.81 -20.91 -2.75
CA LYS A 22 10.35 -22.14 -3.43
C LYS A 22 10.32 -21.98 -4.95
N VAL A 23 9.97 -20.80 -5.47
CA VAL A 23 9.99 -20.52 -6.91
C VAL A 23 11.40 -20.70 -7.46
N PHE A 24 12.40 -20.06 -6.85
CA PHE A 24 13.79 -20.15 -7.30
C PHE A 24 14.41 -21.54 -7.13
N GLU A 25 13.95 -22.33 -6.19
CA GLU A 25 14.35 -23.75 -6.07
C GLU A 25 13.83 -24.62 -7.23
N ILE A 26 12.67 -24.28 -7.81
CA ILE A 26 11.96 -25.12 -8.78
C ILE A 26 12.24 -24.70 -10.23
N VAL A 27 12.39 -23.40 -10.51
CA VAL A 27 12.57 -22.89 -11.88
C VAL A 27 13.93 -23.32 -12.43
N LYS A 28 13.95 -23.68 -13.70
CA LYS A 28 15.17 -24.08 -14.42
C LYS A 28 15.81 -22.93 -15.19
N ASN A 29 14.96 -22.02 -15.69
CA ASN A 29 15.37 -20.88 -16.53
C ASN A 29 15.37 -19.59 -15.72
N SER A 30 16.00 -18.56 -16.27
CA SER A 30 15.91 -17.23 -15.70
C SER A 30 14.52 -16.65 -15.94
N ILE A 31 13.90 -16.07 -14.89
CA ILE A 31 12.51 -15.59 -14.87
C ILE A 31 12.41 -14.12 -14.50
N TYR A 32 11.33 -13.48 -14.91
CA TYR A 32 10.83 -12.26 -14.26
C TYR A 32 9.90 -12.62 -13.10
N VAL A 33 10.09 -12.00 -11.95
CA VAL A 33 9.22 -12.17 -10.79
C VAL A 33 8.32 -10.95 -10.65
N ILE A 34 7.01 -11.15 -10.71
CA ILE A 34 6.02 -10.10 -10.52
C ILE A 34 5.42 -10.24 -9.13
N ASN A 35 5.43 -9.17 -8.35
CA ASN A 35 4.77 -9.08 -7.05
C ASN A 35 3.53 -8.20 -7.15
N VAL A 36 2.39 -8.68 -6.64
CA VAL A 36 1.14 -7.90 -6.51
C VAL A 36 0.70 -7.73 -5.06
N ALA A 37 1.43 -8.32 -4.10
CA ALA A 37 1.19 -8.09 -2.68
C ALA A 37 1.56 -6.65 -2.29
N LYS A 38 0.82 -6.10 -1.34
CA LYS A 38 0.92 -4.69 -0.93
C LYS A 38 1.28 -4.59 0.55
N GLY A 39 2.24 -3.73 0.90
CA GLY A 39 2.66 -3.50 2.28
C GLY A 39 4.07 -3.95 2.56
N PHE A 40 4.39 -4.09 3.85
CA PHE A 40 5.70 -4.51 4.35
C PHE A 40 5.69 -5.98 4.80
N HIS A 41 6.85 -6.61 4.79
CA HIS A 41 7.00 -7.93 5.40
C HIS A 41 6.71 -7.85 6.92
N PRO A 42 5.86 -8.75 7.47
CA PRO A 42 5.33 -8.57 8.82
C PRO A 42 6.36 -8.74 9.94
N VAL A 43 7.50 -9.37 9.67
CA VAL A 43 8.55 -9.63 10.67
C VAL A 43 9.75 -8.71 10.48
N THR A 44 10.26 -8.58 9.25
CA THR A 44 11.46 -7.77 8.97
C THR A 44 11.15 -6.30 8.71
N HIS A 45 9.89 -5.99 8.42
CA HIS A 45 9.42 -4.66 8.02
C HIS A 45 10.05 -4.13 6.73
N ASP A 46 10.70 -5.00 5.98
CA ASP A 46 11.27 -4.68 4.67
C ASP A 46 10.18 -4.50 3.60
N ARG A 47 10.49 -3.73 2.57
CA ARG A 47 9.71 -3.69 1.33
C ARG A 47 9.74 -5.06 0.65
N LEU A 48 8.66 -5.45 -0.01
CA LEU A 48 8.55 -6.80 -0.56
C LEU A 48 9.53 -7.07 -1.71
N SER A 49 9.91 -6.07 -2.50
CA SER A 49 10.98 -6.22 -3.49
C SER A 49 12.31 -6.62 -2.84
N VAL A 50 12.67 -6.01 -1.71
CA VAL A 50 13.89 -6.34 -0.94
C VAL A 50 13.79 -7.76 -0.37
N VAL A 51 12.63 -8.17 0.12
CA VAL A 51 12.41 -9.54 0.62
C VAL A 51 12.62 -10.57 -0.49
N ILE A 52 12.05 -10.33 -1.66
CA ILE A 52 12.21 -11.22 -2.83
C ILE A 52 13.67 -11.24 -3.27
N GLU A 53 14.34 -10.08 -3.34
CA GLU A 53 15.73 -9.97 -3.75
C GLU A 53 16.68 -10.77 -2.85
N LYS A 54 16.44 -10.77 -1.52
CA LYS A 54 17.25 -11.51 -0.54
C LYS A 54 17.25 -13.03 -0.76
N VAL A 55 16.16 -13.57 -1.30
CA VAL A 55 15.99 -15.02 -1.55
C VAL A 55 16.15 -15.40 -3.02
N ALA A 56 16.28 -14.41 -3.90
CA ALA A 56 16.41 -14.64 -5.33
C ALA A 56 17.77 -15.26 -5.69
N ASP A 57 17.71 -16.27 -6.54
CA ASP A 57 18.91 -16.76 -7.25
C ASP A 57 19.26 -15.75 -8.35
N LYS A 58 20.41 -15.08 -8.23
CA LYS A 58 20.84 -14.00 -9.14
C LYS A 58 21.02 -14.46 -10.58
N GLU A 59 21.36 -15.74 -10.81
CA GLU A 59 21.51 -16.30 -12.15
C GLU A 59 20.15 -16.59 -12.80
N LYS A 60 19.10 -16.78 -11.97
CA LYS A 60 17.76 -17.09 -12.42
C LYS A 60 16.78 -15.90 -12.35
N CYS A 61 17.17 -14.76 -11.78
CA CYS A 61 16.32 -13.58 -11.66
C CYS A 61 16.64 -12.54 -12.72
N LYS A 62 15.81 -12.42 -13.77
CA LYS A 62 15.91 -11.36 -14.78
C LYS A 62 15.49 -9.98 -14.27
N GLY A 63 14.62 -9.96 -13.25
CA GLY A 63 14.12 -8.73 -12.64
C GLY A 63 12.94 -9.00 -11.72
N ILE A 64 12.79 -8.10 -10.74
CA ILE A 64 11.66 -8.08 -9.81
C ILE A 64 10.81 -6.87 -10.17
N ILE A 65 9.52 -7.09 -10.39
CA ILE A 65 8.57 -6.07 -10.81
C ILE A 65 7.39 -6.06 -9.84
N SER A 66 7.06 -4.92 -9.26
CA SER A 66 5.84 -4.72 -8.49
C SER A 66 4.76 -4.10 -9.39
N LEU A 67 3.59 -4.73 -9.50
CA LEU A 67 2.43 -4.12 -10.16
C LEU A 67 1.63 -3.31 -9.13
N ILE A 68 1.66 -1.99 -9.29
CA ILE A 68 1.11 -1.03 -8.32
C ILE A 68 0.18 -0.04 -9.03
N GLY A 69 -0.89 0.35 -8.35
CA GLY A 69 -1.84 1.33 -8.85
C GLY A 69 -3.29 0.98 -8.52
N PRO A 70 -4.26 1.82 -8.94
CA PRO A 70 -5.68 1.64 -8.69
C PRO A 70 -6.23 0.44 -9.47
N SER A 71 -6.36 -0.71 -8.82
CA SER A 71 -6.69 -1.99 -9.47
C SER A 71 -7.45 -2.94 -8.55
N HIS A 72 -8.69 -2.60 -8.20
CA HIS A 72 -9.55 -3.53 -7.50
C HIS A 72 -9.84 -4.75 -8.38
N ALA A 73 -9.59 -5.95 -7.86
CA ALA A 73 -9.72 -7.20 -8.61
C ALA A 73 -11.14 -7.41 -9.14
N GLU A 74 -12.15 -6.97 -8.39
CA GLU A 74 -13.56 -7.00 -8.75
C GLU A 74 -13.88 -6.22 -10.02
N GLU A 75 -13.16 -5.12 -10.26
CA GLU A 75 -13.31 -4.31 -11.47
C GLU A 75 -12.48 -4.83 -12.64
N VAL A 76 -11.25 -5.27 -12.36
CA VAL A 76 -10.35 -5.83 -13.37
C VAL A 76 -10.96 -7.07 -14.02
N ILE A 77 -11.56 -7.99 -13.25
CA ILE A 77 -12.19 -9.20 -13.77
C ILE A 77 -13.42 -8.87 -14.66
N LEU A 78 -14.07 -7.73 -14.40
CA LEU A 78 -15.17 -7.21 -15.22
C LEU A 78 -14.70 -6.37 -16.42
N ARG A 79 -13.38 -6.34 -16.68
CA ARG A 79 -12.75 -5.58 -17.77
C ARG A 79 -13.07 -4.08 -17.72
N LYS A 80 -13.17 -3.51 -16.49
CA LYS A 80 -13.26 -2.06 -16.33
C LYS A 80 -11.92 -1.42 -16.64
N LEU A 81 -11.95 -0.19 -17.19
CA LEU A 81 -10.73 0.54 -17.52
C LEU A 81 -9.82 0.69 -16.28
N THR A 82 -8.62 0.17 -16.38
CA THR A 82 -7.66 0.13 -15.29
C THR A 82 -6.30 0.60 -15.79
N CYS A 83 -5.66 1.50 -15.03
CA CYS A 83 -4.29 1.95 -15.30
C CYS A 83 -3.43 1.68 -14.06
N ILE A 84 -2.26 1.03 -14.25
CA ILE A 84 -1.30 0.72 -13.19
C ILE A 84 0.13 0.97 -13.67
N ASN A 85 1.08 0.80 -12.76
CA ASN A 85 2.51 0.81 -13.06
C ASN A 85 3.14 -0.58 -12.90
N ALA A 86 4.04 -0.93 -13.82
CA ALA A 86 5.08 -1.93 -13.63
C ALA A 86 6.30 -1.21 -13.05
N VAL A 87 6.57 -1.47 -11.78
CA VAL A 87 7.60 -0.77 -11.01
C VAL A 87 8.80 -1.69 -10.82
N SER A 88 9.97 -1.28 -11.32
CA SER A 88 11.23 -2.05 -11.21
C SER A 88 12.44 -1.13 -11.35
N GLU A 89 13.52 -1.39 -10.60
CA GLU A 89 14.80 -0.71 -10.82
C GLU A 89 15.40 -1.07 -12.20
N ASN A 90 15.05 -2.26 -12.72
CA ASN A 90 15.38 -2.66 -14.09
C ASN A 90 14.29 -2.17 -15.06
N GLU A 91 14.56 -1.05 -15.74
CA GLU A 91 13.61 -0.43 -16.68
C GLU A 91 13.20 -1.38 -17.82
N GLU A 92 14.12 -2.21 -18.33
CA GLU A 92 13.80 -3.17 -19.39
C GLU A 92 12.86 -4.27 -18.88
N ALA A 93 13.05 -4.74 -17.65
CA ALA A 93 12.12 -5.67 -17.03
C ALA A 93 10.72 -5.05 -16.88
N ALA A 94 10.63 -3.79 -16.47
CA ALA A 94 9.36 -3.06 -16.39
C ALA A 94 8.68 -2.93 -17.77
N LYS A 95 9.43 -2.64 -18.83
CA LYS A 95 8.93 -2.55 -20.22
C LYS A 95 8.40 -3.90 -20.73
N VAL A 96 9.09 -5.00 -20.43
CA VAL A 96 8.59 -6.34 -20.80
C VAL A 96 7.22 -6.60 -20.18
N ILE A 97 7.06 -6.31 -18.90
CA ILE A 97 5.78 -6.51 -18.19
C ILE A 97 4.72 -5.51 -18.65
N GLN A 98 5.10 -4.25 -18.90
CA GLN A 98 4.21 -3.26 -19.51
C GLN A 98 3.60 -3.79 -20.81
N HIS A 99 4.44 -4.31 -21.70
CA HIS A 99 3.99 -4.78 -23.01
C HIS A 99 3.11 -6.03 -22.91
N LEU A 100 3.45 -6.94 -22.02
CA LEU A 100 2.75 -8.22 -21.84
C LEU A 100 1.36 -8.04 -21.22
N PHE A 101 1.22 -7.12 -20.26
CA PHE A 101 -0.02 -6.95 -19.50
C PHE A 101 -0.96 -5.90 -20.11
N SER A 102 -0.45 -4.99 -20.96
CA SER A 102 -1.30 -3.96 -21.58
C SER A 102 -2.25 -4.54 -22.60
N ASN A 103 -3.51 -4.12 -22.54
CA ASN A 103 -4.58 -4.46 -23.50
C ASN A 103 -5.63 -3.33 -23.54
N ASP A 104 -6.77 -3.55 -24.20
CA ASP A 104 -7.80 -2.53 -24.47
C ASP A 104 -8.43 -1.93 -23.20
N TYR A 105 -8.41 -2.64 -22.07
CA TYR A 105 -9.01 -2.19 -20.81
C TYR A 105 -8.01 -2.13 -19.64
N PHE A 106 -6.78 -2.61 -19.84
CA PHE A 106 -5.74 -2.63 -18.80
C PHE A 106 -4.46 -2.00 -19.35
N ARG A 107 -4.16 -0.79 -18.89
CA ARG A 107 -3.00 -0.03 -19.35
C ARG A 107 -1.92 -0.02 -18.29
N VAL A 108 -0.72 -0.42 -18.68
CA VAL A 108 0.46 -0.46 -17.79
C VAL A 108 1.44 0.65 -18.19
N TYR A 109 1.85 1.47 -17.24
CA TYR A 109 2.97 2.40 -17.35
C TYR A 109 4.20 1.81 -16.69
N THR A 110 5.36 2.40 -16.86
CA THR A 110 6.59 2.02 -16.17
C THR A 110 6.99 3.05 -15.14
N ASN A 111 7.56 2.60 -14.01
CA ASN A 111 8.15 3.46 -13.00
C ASN A 111 9.42 2.79 -12.45
N THR A 112 10.50 3.55 -12.28
CA THR A 112 11.77 3.03 -11.72
C THR A 112 11.94 3.37 -10.24
N ASP A 113 11.03 4.15 -9.64
CA ASP A 113 11.05 4.47 -8.22
C ASP A 113 10.37 3.38 -7.38
N VAL A 114 11.06 2.25 -7.20
CA VAL A 114 10.55 1.13 -6.40
C VAL A 114 10.33 1.53 -4.94
N ILE A 115 11.20 2.39 -4.39
CA ILE A 115 11.09 2.85 -3.00
C ILE A 115 9.81 3.65 -2.81
N GLY A 116 9.61 4.69 -3.62
CA GLY A 116 8.44 5.55 -3.51
C GLY A 116 7.13 4.79 -3.72
N ALA A 117 7.07 3.93 -4.73
CA ALA A 117 5.88 3.18 -5.08
C ALA A 117 5.47 2.17 -3.99
N GLU A 118 6.41 1.35 -3.49
CA GLU A 118 6.11 0.35 -2.45
C GLU A 118 5.75 1.00 -1.10
N ILE A 119 6.40 2.12 -0.74
CA ILE A 119 6.03 2.88 0.45
C ILE A 119 4.65 3.52 0.27
N GLY A 120 4.38 4.10 -0.87
CA GLY A 120 3.08 4.71 -1.17
C GLY A 120 1.94 3.72 -0.98
N VAL A 121 2.07 2.52 -1.54
CA VAL A 121 1.04 1.48 -1.45
C VAL A 121 0.85 0.92 -0.03
N ALA A 122 1.86 1.03 0.84
CA ALA A 122 1.70 0.66 2.24
C ALA A 122 0.95 1.74 3.03
N ILE A 123 1.35 3.02 2.87
CA ILE A 123 0.75 4.14 3.63
C ILE A 123 -0.69 4.41 3.20
N LYS A 124 -1.03 4.30 1.92
CA LYS A 124 -2.42 4.47 1.48
C LYS A 124 -3.41 3.57 2.20
N ASN A 125 -2.98 2.37 2.60
CA ASN A 125 -3.83 1.44 3.35
C ASN A 125 -4.16 1.98 4.75
N VAL A 126 -3.24 2.70 5.38
CA VAL A 126 -3.48 3.41 6.64
C VAL A 126 -4.45 4.56 6.43
N MET A 127 -4.24 5.35 5.36
CA MET A 127 -5.13 6.45 4.99
C MET A 127 -6.55 5.95 4.67
N ALA A 128 -6.67 4.77 4.08
CA ALA A 128 -7.98 4.14 3.82
C ALA A 128 -8.71 3.76 5.12
N ILE A 129 -8.00 3.28 6.15
CA ILE A 129 -8.60 3.07 7.47
C ILE A 129 -9.10 4.41 8.04
N ALA A 130 -8.26 5.46 7.99
CA ALA A 130 -8.65 6.80 8.45
C ALA A 130 -9.88 7.35 7.69
N SER A 131 -9.93 7.17 6.36
CA SER A 131 -11.06 7.56 5.53
C SER A 131 -12.34 6.81 5.92
N GLY A 132 -12.22 5.51 6.14
CA GLY A 132 -13.32 4.69 6.62
C GLY A 132 -13.83 5.14 8.01
N ILE A 133 -12.90 5.47 8.92
CA ILE A 133 -13.26 6.01 10.26
C ILE A 133 -14.07 7.31 10.11
N LEU A 134 -13.66 8.24 9.25
CA LEU A 134 -14.40 9.47 9.00
C LEU A 134 -15.82 9.18 8.48
N GLU A 135 -15.93 8.30 7.49
CA GLU A 135 -17.23 7.92 6.93
C GLU A 135 -18.13 7.26 7.95
N GLY A 136 -17.62 6.27 8.70
CA GLY A 136 -18.36 5.58 9.75
C GLY A 136 -18.77 6.47 10.91
N SER A 137 -18.00 7.53 11.19
CA SER A 137 -18.31 8.56 12.21
C SER A 137 -19.22 9.68 11.69
N GLY A 138 -19.74 9.57 10.45
CA GLY A 138 -20.66 10.55 9.86
C GLY A 138 -19.99 11.86 9.45
N GLN A 139 -18.68 11.90 9.26
CA GLN A 139 -17.99 13.06 8.72
C GLN A 139 -18.17 13.11 7.19
N GLY A 140 -18.44 14.25 6.64
CA GLY A 140 -18.80 14.41 5.23
C GLY A 140 -17.61 14.38 4.27
N ASP A 141 -17.91 14.61 2.97
CA ASP A 141 -16.95 14.57 1.86
C ASP A 141 -15.79 15.55 2.03
N ASN A 142 -16.04 16.74 2.61
CA ASN A 142 -14.97 17.72 2.87
C ASN A 142 -13.90 17.15 3.80
N ALA A 143 -14.27 16.42 4.84
CA ALA A 143 -13.34 15.79 5.76
C ALA A 143 -12.52 14.70 5.07
N ARG A 144 -13.16 13.90 4.20
CA ARG A 144 -12.46 12.86 3.41
C ARG A 144 -11.52 13.47 2.38
N ALA A 145 -11.93 14.54 1.69
CA ALA A 145 -11.07 15.25 0.76
C ALA A 145 -9.83 15.84 1.46
N ALA A 146 -10.04 16.51 2.61
CA ALA A 146 -8.95 17.02 3.44
C ALA A 146 -8.01 15.89 3.91
N LEU A 147 -8.57 14.76 4.38
CA LEU A 147 -7.80 13.58 4.78
C LEU A 147 -6.92 13.08 3.62
N MET A 148 -7.48 12.88 2.42
CA MET A 148 -6.70 12.39 1.28
C MET A 148 -5.59 13.35 0.88
N THR A 149 -5.86 14.66 0.87
CA THR A 149 -4.86 15.69 0.58
C THR A 149 -3.72 15.68 1.62
N ARG A 150 -4.06 15.69 2.90
CA ARG A 150 -3.07 15.67 3.98
C ARG A 150 -2.36 14.30 4.10
N GLY A 151 -3.09 13.22 3.82
CA GLY A 151 -2.54 11.86 3.74
C GLY A 151 -1.50 11.73 2.63
N LEU A 152 -1.76 12.31 1.45
CA LEU A 152 -0.78 12.35 0.36
C LEU A 152 0.50 13.10 0.78
N ALA A 153 0.36 14.21 1.53
CA ALA A 153 1.49 14.94 2.07
C ALA A 153 2.29 14.12 3.11
N GLU A 154 1.65 13.28 3.93
CA GLU A 154 2.34 12.35 4.81
C GLU A 154 3.06 11.25 4.02
N MET A 155 2.38 10.65 3.03
CA MET A 155 2.95 9.62 2.15
C MET A 155 4.22 10.12 1.47
N SER A 156 4.17 11.29 0.85
CA SER A 156 5.33 11.87 0.15
C SER A 156 6.46 12.21 1.12
N ARG A 157 6.17 12.81 2.26
CA ARG A 157 7.18 13.14 3.29
C ARG A 157 7.91 11.89 3.77
N TYR A 158 7.16 10.87 4.12
CA TYR A 158 7.73 9.61 4.59
C TYR A 158 8.56 8.94 3.48
N GLY A 159 8.00 8.76 2.29
CA GLY A 159 8.69 8.05 1.23
C GLY A 159 9.91 8.79 0.68
N VAL A 160 9.88 10.12 0.57
CA VAL A 160 11.06 10.92 0.20
C VAL A 160 12.17 10.78 1.24
N SER A 161 11.84 10.66 2.53
CA SER A 161 12.85 10.44 3.57
C SER A 161 13.57 9.09 3.45
N TYR A 162 13.00 8.15 2.69
CA TYR A 162 13.62 6.86 2.35
C TYR A 162 14.27 6.84 0.96
N GLY A 163 14.28 7.96 0.26
CA GLY A 163 14.88 8.10 -1.08
C GLY A 163 13.89 7.92 -2.23
N GLY A 164 12.59 7.81 -1.95
CA GLY A 164 11.54 7.85 -2.98
C GLY A 164 11.42 9.22 -3.62
N LYS A 165 10.90 9.29 -4.83
CA LYS A 165 10.71 10.53 -5.60
C LYS A 165 9.34 11.14 -5.30
N PHE A 166 9.29 12.46 -5.15
CA PHE A 166 8.03 13.17 -4.90
C PHE A 166 7.00 12.97 -6.03
N GLU A 167 7.46 12.94 -7.27
CA GLU A 167 6.63 12.76 -8.47
C GLU A 167 5.85 11.44 -8.46
N THR A 168 6.40 10.39 -7.86
CA THR A 168 5.73 9.08 -7.71
C THR A 168 4.40 9.21 -6.96
N TYR A 169 4.34 10.11 -5.97
CA TYR A 169 3.13 10.33 -5.17
C TYR A 169 2.05 11.12 -5.91
N LEU A 170 2.40 11.84 -6.97
CA LEU A 170 1.44 12.53 -7.85
C LEU A 170 0.87 11.62 -8.95
N GLY A 171 1.40 10.41 -9.07
CA GLY A 171 1.03 9.42 -10.09
C GLY A 171 0.06 8.34 -9.60
N LEU A 172 -0.01 7.26 -10.39
CA LEU A 172 -0.88 6.10 -10.11
C LEU A 172 -0.49 5.37 -8.82
N ASP A 173 0.81 5.31 -8.48
CA ASP A 173 1.33 4.65 -7.28
C ASP A 173 1.09 5.45 -5.99
N GLY A 174 0.77 6.74 -6.13
CA GLY A 174 0.47 7.66 -5.07
C GLY A 174 -1.01 8.04 -5.03
N VAL A 175 -1.33 9.24 -5.54
CA VAL A 175 -2.68 9.82 -5.47
C VAL A 175 -3.74 8.94 -6.13
N GLY A 176 -3.43 8.27 -7.24
CA GLY A 176 -4.38 7.40 -7.93
C GLY A 176 -4.85 6.23 -7.06
N ASP A 177 -3.87 5.49 -6.50
CA ASP A 177 -4.17 4.33 -5.64
C ASP A 177 -4.72 4.77 -4.26
N LEU A 178 -4.34 5.95 -3.78
CA LEU A 178 -4.90 6.56 -2.56
C LEU A 178 -6.41 6.84 -2.72
N ILE A 179 -6.80 7.54 -3.78
CA ILE A 179 -8.20 7.92 -4.02
C ILE A 179 -9.08 6.67 -4.09
N VAL A 180 -8.74 5.71 -4.96
CA VAL A 180 -9.56 4.50 -5.13
C VAL A 180 -9.67 3.69 -3.85
N THR A 181 -8.59 3.64 -3.04
CA THR A 181 -8.58 2.84 -1.79
C THR A 181 -9.35 3.54 -0.67
N CYS A 182 -9.35 4.87 -0.62
CA CYS A 182 -10.05 5.68 0.38
C CYS A 182 -11.54 5.89 0.10
N THR A 183 -12.02 5.60 -1.12
CA THR A 183 -13.40 5.86 -1.52
C THR A 183 -14.19 4.61 -1.90
N SER A 184 -13.53 3.47 -2.05
CA SER A 184 -14.15 2.24 -2.53
C SER A 184 -14.60 1.32 -1.39
N LEU A 185 -15.82 0.81 -1.49
CA LEU A 185 -16.35 -0.25 -0.62
C LEU A 185 -15.67 -1.62 -0.85
N HIS A 186 -14.93 -1.79 -1.95
CA HIS A 186 -14.09 -2.98 -2.18
C HIS A 186 -12.82 -2.95 -1.33
N SER A 187 -12.43 -1.80 -0.81
CA SER A 187 -11.25 -1.67 0.05
C SER A 187 -11.50 -2.27 1.44
N ARG A 188 -10.83 -3.37 1.74
CA ARG A 188 -10.87 -3.99 3.08
C ARG A 188 -10.40 -3.04 4.18
N ASN A 189 -9.43 -2.18 3.88
CA ASN A 189 -8.93 -1.18 4.82
C ASN A 189 -9.97 -0.09 5.09
N PHE A 190 -10.62 0.43 4.04
CA PHE A 190 -11.72 1.38 4.19
C PHE A 190 -12.87 0.79 4.99
N MET A 191 -13.31 -0.43 4.67
CA MET A 191 -14.41 -1.09 5.37
C MET A 191 -14.10 -1.39 6.84
N ALA A 192 -12.84 -1.74 7.16
CA ALA A 192 -12.40 -1.87 8.55
C ALA A 192 -12.52 -0.54 9.30
N GLY A 193 -12.03 0.53 8.72
CA GLY A 193 -12.16 1.87 9.27
C GLY A 193 -13.62 2.30 9.42
N PHE A 194 -14.47 2.01 8.43
CA PHE A 194 -15.90 2.32 8.47
C PHE A 194 -16.61 1.64 9.66
N GLU A 195 -16.35 0.36 9.88
CA GLU A 195 -16.92 -0.37 11.02
C GLU A 195 -16.42 0.20 12.35
N ILE A 196 -15.12 0.47 12.48
CA ILE A 196 -14.53 1.10 13.67
C ILE A 196 -15.15 2.48 13.92
N GLY A 197 -15.26 3.32 12.90
CA GLY A 197 -15.85 4.66 13.01
C GLY A 197 -17.33 4.62 13.40
N LYS A 198 -18.10 3.68 12.85
CA LYS A 198 -19.53 3.50 13.13
C LYS A 198 -19.77 2.99 14.54
N THR A 199 -19.00 2.02 15.00
CA THR A 199 -19.22 1.39 16.31
C THR A 199 -18.48 2.09 17.44
N GLN A 200 -17.44 2.86 17.15
CA GLN A 200 -16.52 3.46 18.12
C GLN A 200 -15.84 2.41 19.03
N ASP A 201 -15.80 1.14 18.60
CA ASP A 201 -15.32 0.00 19.37
C ASP A 201 -14.29 -0.82 18.57
N VAL A 202 -13.03 -0.43 18.72
CA VAL A 202 -11.89 -1.09 18.07
C VAL A 202 -11.66 -2.49 18.63
N ALA A 203 -11.83 -2.69 19.93
CA ALA A 203 -11.56 -3.96 20.59
C ALA A 203 -12.50 -5.06 20.05
N THR A 204 -13.79 -4.76 19.94
CA THR A 204 -14.77 -5.67 19.35
C THR A 204 -14.47 -5.92 17.87
N PHE A 205 -14.09 -4.89 17.09
CA PHE A 205 -13.68 -5.07 15.71
C PHE A 205 -12.49 -6.03 15.61
N MET A 206 -11.41 -5.78 16.35
CA MET A 206 -10.19 -6.62 16.30
C MET A 206 -10.45 -8.06 16.68
N LYS A 207 -11.34 -8.30 17.66
CA LYS A 207 -11.74 -9.65 18.12
C LYS A 207 -12.53 -10.42 17.04
N ASN A 208 -13.40 -9.73 16.31
CA ASN A 208 -14.34 -10.36 15.37
C ASN A 208 -13.84 -10.37 13.93
N ASN A 209 -12.82 -9.58 13.60
CA ASN A 209 -12.29 -9.49 12.25
C ASN A 209 -11.52 -10.75 11.84
N THR A 210 -12.02 -11.44 10.82
CA THR A 210 -11.39 -12.63 10.23
C THR A 210 -10.65 -12.34 8.92
N LYS A 211 -10.76 -11.10 8.42
CA LYS A 211 -10.16 -10.70 7.14
C LYS A 211 -8.78 -10.08 7.36
N THR A 212 -7.87 -10.32 6.45
CA THR A 212 -6.59 -9.61 6.43
C THR A 212 -6.82 -8.14 6.08
N VAL A 213 -6.47 -7.25 7.00
CA VAL A 213 -6.47 -5.78 6.83
C VAL A 213 -5.02 -5.31 6.89
N GLU A 214 -4.40 -5.15 5.73
CA GLU A 214 -2.96 -4.86 5.61
C GLU A 214 -2.57 -3.54 6.27
N GLY A 215 -3.48 -2.56 6.26
CA GLY A 215 -3.28 -1.24 6.87
C GLY A 215 -3.07 -1.27 8.38
N ILE A 216 -3.57 -2.30 9.08
CA ILE A 216 -3.36 -2.44 10.54
C ILE A 216 -1.87 -2.66 10.81
N LEU A 217 -1.25 -3.67 10.18
CA LEU A 217 0.18 -3.92 10.34
C LEU A 217 1.03 -2.76 9.79
N ALA A 218 0.67 -2.26 8.60
CA ALA A 218 1.39 -1.14 7.99
C ALA A 218 1.39 0.10 8.88
N CYS A 219 0.27 0.39 9.57
CA CYS A 219 0.17 1.50 10.51
C CYS A 219 1.21 1.39 11.63
N LYS A 220 1.36 0.20 12.22
CA LYS A 220 2.35 -0.03 13.29
C LYS A 220 3.78 0.18 12.77
N VAL A 221 4.12 -0.45 11.65
CA VAL A 221 5.45 -0.35 11.06
C VAL A 221 5.81 1.09 10.71
N ILE A 222 4.90 1.81 10.06
CA ILE A 222 5.13 3.19 9.63
C ILE A 222 5.24 4.12 10.84
N HIS A 223 4.36 3.95 11.83
CA HIS A 223 4.41 4.73 13.07
C HIS A 223 5.75 4.54 13.79
N ASP A 224 6.13 3.28 14.06
CA ASP A 224 7.36 2.96 14.79
C ASP A 224 8.61 3.52 14.07
N GLU A 225 8.68 3.39 12.75
CA GLU A 225 9.80 3.91 11.95
C GLU A 225 9.77 5.45 11.83
N ALA A 226 8.59 6.06 11.72
CA ALA A 226 8.46 7.50 11.71
C ALA A 226 8.94 8.13 13.02
N GLN A 227 8.60 7.53 14.17
CA GLN A 227 9.07 7.97 15.49
C GLN A 227 10.61 7.88 15.60
N LYS A 228 11.22 6.76 15.20
CA LYS A 228 12.68 6.58 15.20
C LYS A 228 13.41 7.62 14.35
N ARG A 229 12.82 8.03 13.25
CA ARG A 229 13.40 8.98 12.29
C ARG A 229 12.95 10.42 12.49
N ASN A 230 12.07 10.67 13.47
CA ASN A 230 11.47 11.98 13.73
C ASN A 230 10.73 12.55 12.51
N ILE A 231 9.97 11.69 11.81
CA ILE A 231 9.13 12.07 10.65
C ILE A 231 7.72 12.37 11.16
N SER A 232 7.21 13.57 10.87
CA SER A 232 5.87 13.98 11.28
C SER A 232 4.77 13.26 10.48
N MET A 233 4.01 12.39 11.12
CA MET A 233 2.95 11.55 10.51
C MET A 233 1.63 11.65 11.29
N PRO A 234 1.05 12.86 11.45
CA PRO A 234 -0.05 13.08 12.40
C PRO A 234 -1.32 12.26 12.13
N ILE A 235 -1.67 11.97 10.87
CA ILE A 235 -2.83 11.10 10.57
C ILE A 235 -2.50 9.67 10.97
N THR A 236 -1.33 9.18 10.57
CA THR A 236 -0.85 7.84 10.92
C THR A 236 -0.77 7.66 12.43
N ASP A 237 -0.28 8.65 13.17
CA ASP A 237 -0.20 8.63 14.64
C ASP A 237 -1.58 8.51 15.28
N GLN A 238 -2.59 9.19 14.76
CA GLN A 238 -3.97 9.07 15.27
C GLN A 238 -4.58 7.72 14.92
N VAL A 239 -4.34 7.20 13.72
CA VAL A 239 -4.79 5.83 13.37
C VAL A 239 -4.12 4.80 14.27
N TYR A 240 -2.82 4.96 14.57
CA TYR A 240 -2.10 4.11 15.50
C TYR A 240 -2.70 4.16 16.91
N ALA A 241 -2.94 5.36 17.42
CA ALA A 241 -3.55 5.54 18.74
C ALA A 241 -4.95 4.88 18.84
N VAL A 242 -5.74 4.95 17.76
CA VAL A 242 -7.05 4.27 17.70
C VAL A 242 -6.85 2.74 17.69
N LEU A 243 -5.97 2.20 16.86
CA LEU A 243 -5.82 0.76 16.68
C LEU A 243 -5.11 0.06 17.84
N TYR A 244 -4.16 0.74 18.51
CA TYR A 244 -3.23 0.10 19.44
C TYR A 244 -3.21 0.69 20.85
N GLU A 245 -3.70 1.93 21.04
CA GLU A 245 -3.67 2.62 22.33
C GLU A 245 -5.05 2.85 22.95
N GLY A 246 -6.10 2.34 22.30
CA GLY A 246 -7.47 2.44 22.82
C GLY A 246 -8.09 3.83 22.72
N LYS A 247 -7.52 4.75 21.93
CA LYS A 247 -8.12 6.07 21.68
C LYS A 247 -9.42 5.91 20.91
N SER A 248 -10.47 6.67 21.30
CA SER A 248 -11.71 6.63 20.51
C SER A 248 -11.54 7.31 19.15
N PRO A 249 -12.18 6.82 18.08
CA PRO A 249 -12.17 7.45 16.76
C PRO A 249 -12.54 8.94 16.80
N ASN A 250 -13.59 9.30 17.56
CA ASN A 250 -14.02 10.70 17.67
C ASN A 250 -12.97 11.58 18.36
N GLN A 251 -12.25 11.07 19.37
CA GLN A 251 -11.16 11.81 19.99
C GLN A 251 -10.01 12.01 19.02
N ALA A 252 -9.64 10.99 18.23
CA ALA A 252 -8.60 11.08 17.23
C ALA A 252 -8.90 12.16 16.16
N ILE A 253 -10.14 12.20 15.67
CA ILE A 253 -10.62 13.25 14.75
C ILE A 253 -10.50 14.63 15.40
N SER A 254 -10.98 14.78 16.65
CA SER A 254 -10.93 16.04 17.40
C SER A 254 -9.49 16.52 17.59
N ASP A 255 -8.56 15.62 17.91
CA ASP A 255 -7.16 15.97 18.13
C ASP A 255 -6.48 16.45 16.85
N LEU A 256 -6.80 15.84 15.69
CA LEU A 256 -6.32 16.34 14.41
C LEU A 256 -6.78 17.77 14.10
N MET A 257 -8.04 18.07 14.42
CA MET A 257 -8.64 19.39 14.19
C MET A 257 -8.15 20.47 15.15
N LYS A 258 -7.68 20.09 16.34
CA LYS A 258 -7.19 21.03 17.39
C LYS A 258 -5.68 21.26 17.32
N ARG A 259 -4.99 20.71 16.33
CA ARG A 259 -3.56 20.98 16.14
C ARG A 259 -3.30 22.46 15.90
N ASP A 260 -2.10 22.89 16.23
CA ASP A 260 -1.66 24.27 16.02
C ASP A 260 -1.92 24.73 14.59
N LEU A 261 -2.44 25.95 14.47
CA LEU A 261 -2.66 26.59 13.17
C LEU A 261 -1.32 26.88 12.49
N LYS A 262 -1.21 26.55 11.23
CA LYS A 262 -0.01 26.77 10.43
C LYS A 262 -0.36 27.00 8.97
N ALA A 263 0.61 27.50 8.19
CA ALA A 263 0.49 27.49 6.74
C ALA A 263 0.37 26.05 6.21
N GLU A 264 -0.29 25.87 5.09
CA GLU A 264 -0.46 24.53 4.48
C GLU A 264 0.88 23.99 3.95
N ASN A 265 1.70 24.90 3.39
CA ASN A 265 3.00 24.62 2.77
C ASN A 265 4.13 25.18 3.63
#